data_b2dc83743df0314f286341b91782c7ed
#
_entry.id   b2dc83743df0314f286341b91782c7ed
#
_cell.length_a   1.000
_cell.length_b   1.000
_cell.length_c   1.000
_cell.angle_alpha   90.00
_cell.angle_beta   90.00
_cell.angle_gamma   90.00
#
_symmetry.space_group_name_H-M   'P 1'
#
loop_
_entity.id
_entity.type
_entity.pdbx_description
1 polymer ?
#
loop_
_entity_poly.entity_id
_entity_poly.type
_entity_poly.pdbx_seq_one_letter_code
_entity_poly.pdbx_strand_id
1 'polypeptide(L)'
;MLAILGIVLPAVLSCRAISSLLSEDETVAEVGTAKLYRSELNALIPKGMAAEDSVRLSRQYINTWALDQVFLAIAEEQLSKAEKDVSKELEDYRKSLLKYRYEQLYVNERLDTAVSDEDIETYYAANISRFELPRPVVKARYLRIAADSPVLPKIRKKMSSDQVQDLLDADSLAYSSALKFTTWENSWVDVASLAREFGTDYVSVMSMMRGGWIEITDSMRVTSVAYVPEMVQAGETAPLEYCMSQIR
;
A
#
# COMPACT_ATOMS: atom_id res chain seq x y z
N MET A 1 41.39 59.42 -43.61
CA MET A 1 39.93 59.27 -43.37
C MET A 1 39.70 57.82 -42.99
N LEU A 2 39.67 57.50 -41.71
CA LEU A 2 39.29 56.18 -41.20
C LEU A 2 37.95 56.31 -40.44
N ALA A 3 36.88 55.64 -40.92
CA ALA A 3 35.58 55.58 -40.27
C ALA A 3 35.62 54.46 -39.20
N ILE A 4 35.43 54.84 -37.95
CA ILE A 4 35.22 53.87 -36.83
C ILE A 4 33.77 53.54 -36.77
N LEU A 5 33.40 52.32 -37.12
CA LEU A 5 32.07 51.78 -37.01
C LEU A 5 31.89 51.17 -35.59
N GLY A 6 31.15 51.91 -34.74
CA GLY A 6 30.82 51.46 -33.39
C GLY A 6 29.77 50.36 -33.40
N ILE A 7 30.12 49.19 -32.90
CA ILE A 7 29.16 48.09 -32.64
C ILE A 7 28.50 48.34 -31.28
N VAL A 8 27.21 48.76 -31.33
CA VAL A 8 26.36 48.82 -30.16
C VAL A 8 25.69 47.41 -30.00
N LEU A 9 26.15 46.65 -29.02
CA LEU A 9 25.58 45.36 -28.62
C LEU A 9 24.41 45.59 -27.68
N PRO A 10 23.20 45.10 -27.95
CA PRO A 10 22.06 45.28 -27.04
C PRO A 10 22.16 44.35 -25.85
N ALA A 11 22.52 44.92 -24.68
CA ALA A 11 22.44 44.26 -23.37
C ALA A 11 21.03 44.22 -22.84
N VAL A 12 20.13 43.38 -23.41
CA VAL A 12 18.73 43.30 -22.99
C VAL A 12 18.30 41.90 -22.58
N LEU A 13 19.22 40.98 -22.25
CA LEU A 13 18.86 39.59 -21.93
C LEU A 13 19.25 39.14 -20.50
N SER A 14 19.52 40.07 -19.55
CA SER A 14 19.97 39.68 -18.21
C SER A 14 19.00 39.96 -17.06
N CYS A 15 17.86 40.61 -17.29
CA CYS A 15 16.96 40.99 -16.19
C CYS A 15 15.99 39.89 -15.72
N ARG A 16 15.77 38.80 -16.49
CA ARG A 16 14.88 37.73 -16.08
C ARG A 16 15.56 36.63 -15.23
N ALA A 17 16.82 36.42 -15.39
CA ALA A 17 17.56 35.42 -14.63
C ALA A 17 17.93 35.90 -13.21
N ILE A 18 18.03 37.23 -13.00
CA ILE A 18 18.37 37.79 -11.69
C ILE A 18 17.12 37.95 -10.80
N SER A 19 15.95 38.17 -11.38
CA SER A 19 14.70 38.26 -10.58
C SER A 19 14.24 36.90 -9.97
N SER A 20 14.65 35.76 -10.53
CA SER A 20 14.39 34.45 -9.95
C SER A 20 15.32 34.05 -8.79
N LEU A 21 16.46 34.76 -8.67
CA LEU A 21 17.43 34.59 -7.57
C LEU A 21 17.18 35.58 -6.42
N LEU A 22 16.30 36.56 -6.60
CA LEU A 22 15.94 37.59 -5.63
C LEU A 22 14.42 37.61 -5.34
N SER A 23 13.67 36.56 -5.64
CA SER A 23 12.32 36.45 -5.11
C SER A 23 12.44 36.21 -3.62
N GLU A 24 12.35 37.27 -2.81
CA GLU A 24 12.13 37.12 -1.38
C GLU A 24 10.90 36.22 -1.21
N ASP A 25 11.06 35.14 -0.43
CA ASP A 25 9.96 34.22 -0.17
C ASP A 25 8.84 34.99 0.54
N GLU A 26 7.62 34.85 0.04
CA GLU A 26 6.48 35.62 0.52
C GLU A 26 6.18 35.24 1.98
N THR A 27 6.17 36.24 2.87
CA THR A 27 5.73 36.05 4.26
C THR A 27 4.22 35.84 4.31
N VAL A 28 3.75 34.69 4.78
CA VAL A 28 2.32 34.33 4.89
C VAL A 28 1.75 34.54 6.28
N ALA A 29 2.57 34.59 7.31
CA ALA A 29 2.20 34.95 8.67
C ALA A 29 3.41 35.54 9.43
N GLU A 30 3.12 36.38 10.44
CA GLU A 30 4.14 37.01 11.29
C GLU A 30 3.63 37.09 12.73
N VAL A 31 4.50 36.70 13.68
CA VAL A 31 4.26 36.83 15.14
C VAL A 31 5.53 37.38 15.78
N GLY A 32 5.49 38.62 16.25
CA GLY A 32 6.69 39.30 16.76
C GLY A 32 7.75 39.42 15.69
N THR A 33 8.90 38.80 15.88
CA THR A 33 10.00 38.76 14.90
C THR A 33 10.00 37.47 14.06
N ALA A 34 9.20 36.47 14.41
CA ALA A 34 9.10 35.22 13.68
C ALA A 34 8.23 35.38 12.42
N LYS A 35 8.71 34.85 11.31
CA LYS A 35 7.99 34.89 10.03
C LYS A 35 7.85 33.47 9.49
N LEU A 36 6.65 33.19 8.99
CA LEU A 36 6.36 31.96 8.24
C LEU A 36 6.35 32.30 6.76
N TYR A 37 7.12 31.56 5.99
CA TYR A 37 7.25 31.79 4.55
C TYR A 37 6.37 30.83 3.74
N ARG A 38 6.02 31.27 2.53
CA ARG A 38 5.19 30.48 1.62
C ARG A 38 5.84 29.16 1.19
N SER A 39 7.15 29.14 1.04
CA SER A 39 7.90 27.92 0.73
C SER A 39 7.75 26.86 1.81
N GLU A 40 7.81 27.26 3.10
CA GLU A 40 7.64 26.37 4.25
C GLU A 40 6.21 25.81 4.27
N LEU A 41 5.20 26.67 4.06
CA LEU A 41 3.80 26.25 3.99
C LEU A 41 3.54 25.28 2.83
N ASN A 42 4.09 25.56 1.65
CA ASN A 42 3.95 24.72 0.46
C ASN A 42 4.63 23.35 0.61
N ALA A 43 5.72 23.27 1.39
CA ALA A 43 6.42 22.02 1.65
C ALA A 43 5.57 21.01 2.46
N LEU A 44 4.58 21.51 3.21
CA LEU A 44 3.67 20.71 4.04
C LEU A 44 2.43 20.22 3.30
N ILE A 45 2.13 20.81 2.15
CA ILE A 45 0.94 20.47 1.37
C ILE A 45 1.28 19.32 0.41
N PRO A 46 0.60 18.15 0.51
CA PRO A 46 0.81 17.06 -0.42
C PRO A 46 0.47 17.46 -1.86
N LYS A 47 1.32 17.04 -2.81
CA LYS A 47 1.08 17.28 -4.23
C LYS A 47 -0.19 16.58 -4.68
N GLY A 48 -1.06 17.30 -5.42
CA GLY A 48 -2.32 16.76 -5.95
C GLY A 48 -3.50 16.85 -4.99
N MET A 49 -3.37 17.50 -3.84
CA MET A 49 -4.48 17.78 -2.93
C MET A 49 -5.50 18.74 -3.59
N ALA A 50 -6.80 18.54 -3.32
CA ALA A 50 -7.85 19.44 -3.78
C ALA A 50 -7.64 20.86 -3.22
N ALA A 51 -8.00 21.88 -4.00
CA ALA A 51 -7.73 23.28 -3.65
C ALA A 51 -8.38 23.69 -2.31
N GLU A 52 -9.61 23.24 -2.03
CA GLU A 52 -10.33 23.53 -0.78
C GLU A 52 -9.65 22.91 0.43
N ASP A 53 -9.17 21.66 0.31
CA ASP A 53 -8.45 20.94 1.37
C ASP A 53 -7.09 21.58 1.64
N SER A 54 -6.39 22.01 0.58
CA SER A 54 -5.14 22.73 0.67
C SER A 54 -5.28 24.05 1.45
N VAL A 55 -6.33 24.81 1.16
CA VAL A 55 -6.63 26.07 1.87
C VAL A 55 -6.95 25.80 3.34
N ARG A 56 -7.75 24.76 3.62
CA ARG A 56 -8.09 24.38 5.00
C ARG A 56 -6.86 23.98 5.79
N LEU A 57 -6.01 23.12 5.22
CA LEU A 57 -4.76 22.66 5.85
C LEU A 57 -3.80 23.84 6.09
N SER A 58 -3.66 24.74 5.11
CA SER A 58 -2.84 25.94 5.23
C SER A 58 -3.28 26.83 6.40
N ARG A 59 -4.58 27.09 6.51
CA ARG A 59 -5.12 27.90 7.63
C ARG A 59 -4.90 27.23 8.98
N GLN A 60 -5.12 25.93 9.06
CA GLN A 60 -4.88 25.16 10.29
C GLN A 60 -3.41 25.25 10.69
N TYR A 61 -2.50 25.05 9.76
CA TYR A 61 -1.07 25.14 10.02
C TYR A 61 -0.67 26.55 10.49
N ILE A 62 -1.08 27.60 9.76
CA ILE A 62 -0.79 29.00 10.14
C ILE A 62 -1.26 29.30 11.57
N ASN A 63 -2.48 28.87 11.92
CA ASN A 63 -3.01 29.08 13.26
C ASN A 63 -2.20 28.35 14.35
N THR A 64 -1.84 27.07 14.10
CA THR A 64 -1.01 26.29 15.03
C THR A 64 0.37 26.92 15.17
N TRP A 65 1.02 27.25 14.06
CA TRP A 65 2.31 27.91 14.05
C TRP A 65 2.28 29.25 14.81
N ALA A 66 1.26 30.08 14.60
CA ALA A 66 1.13 31.36 15.28
C ALA A 66 0.97 31.19 16.80
N LEU A 67 0.16 30.23 17.23
CA LEU A 67 0.00 29.89 18.66
C LEU A 67 1.33 29.42 19.27
N ASP A 68 2.05 28.56 18.58
CA ASP A 68 3.35 28.06 19.03
C ASP A 68 4.35 29.20 19.19
N GLN A 69 4.40 30.16 18.25
CA GLN A 69 5.26 31.34 18.37
C GLN A 69 4.90 32.22 19.58
N VAL A 70 3.60 32.41 19.84
CA VAL A 70 3.12 33.17 21.03
C VAL A 70 3.54 32.47 22.31
N PHE A 71 3.33 31.15 22.40
CA PHE A 71 3.73 30.39 23.59
C PHE A 71 5.23 30.40 23.81
N LEU A 72 6.01 30.26 22.71
CA LEU A 72 7.47 30.33 22.77
C LEU A 72 7.94 31.70 23.27
N ALA A 73 7.35 32.81 22.79
CA ALA A 73 7.66 34.15 23.22
C ALA A 73 7.36 34.34 24.74
N ILE A 74 6.22 33.84 25.22
CA ILE A 74 5.84 33.86 26.64
C ILE A 74 6.84 33.02 27.45
N ALA A 75 7.19 31.83 27.01
CA ALA A 75 8.17 30.99 27.68
C ALA A 75 9.55 31.67 27.77
N GLU A 76 10.00 32.32 26.69
CA GLU A 76 11.24 33.09 26.65
C GLU A 76 11.23 34.29 27.61
N GLU A 77 10.07 34.86 27.86
CA GLU A 77 9.92 35.98 28.84
C GLU A 77 9.84 35.48 30.29
N GLN A 78 9.08 34.41 30.52
CA GLN A 78 8.70 34.00 31.90
C GLN A 78 9.66 32.98 32.52
N LEU A 79 10.31 32.12 31.72
CA LEU A 79 11.25 31.14 32.24
C LEU A 79 12.57 31.79 32.67
N SER A 80 13.12 31.33 33.79
CA SER A 80 14.44 31.70 34.24
C SER A 80 15.53 31.15 33.33
N LYS A 81 16.75 31.68 33.39
CA LYS A 81 17.88 31.22 32.59
C LYS A 81 18.17 29.72 32.79
N ALA A 82 17.98 29.21 34.00
CA ALA A 82 18.21 27.81 34.31
C ALA A 82 17.12 26.89 33.68
N GLU A 83 15.87 27.37 33.69
CA GLU A 83 14.76 26.61 33.07
C GLU A 83 14.81 26.61 31.50
N LYS A 84 15.44 27.64 30.94
CA LYS A 84 15.69 27.69 29.49
C LYS A 84 16.88 26.85 29.03
N ASP A 85 17.75 26.45 29.96
CA ASP A 85 18.91 25.65 29.62
C ASP A 85 18.52 24.17 29.43
N VAL A 86 18.15 23.82 28.20
CA VAL A 86 17.80 22.47 27.76
C VAL A 86 18.98 21.76 27.09
N SER A 87 20.20 22.23 27.31
CA SER A 87 21.41 21.72 26.64
C SER A 87 21.62 20.22 26.91
N LYS A 88 21.36 19.78 28.14
CA LYS A 88 21.48 18.37 28.53
C LYS A 88 20.46 17.49 27.82
N GLU A 89 19.19 17.90 27.78
CA GLU A 89 18.10 17.19 27.13
C GLU A 89 18.36 17.06 25.63
N LEU A 90 18.83 18.12 24.98
CA LEU A 90 19.21 18.11 23.56
C LEU A 90 20.38 17.15 23.29
N GLU A 91 21.40 17.16 24.15
CA GLU A 91 22.55 16.25 23.99
C GLU A 91 22.13 14.77 24.23
N ASP A 92 21.30 14.49 25.20
CA ASP A 92 20.80 13.15 25.47
C ASP A 92 19.90 12.67 24.32
N TYR A 93 19.05 13.54 23.78
CA TYR A 93 18.25 13.24 22.60
C TYR A 93 19.11 12.99 21.34
N ARG A 94 20.13 13.81 21.12
CA ARG A 94 21.10 13.64 20.05
C ARG A 94 21.80 12.28 20.12
N LYS A 95 22.27 11.88 21.33
CA LYS A 95 22.90 10.57 21.55
C LYS A 95 21.94 9.42 21.23
N SER A 96 20.69 9.54 21.66
CA SER A 96 19.65 8.54 21.40
C SER A 96 19.39 8.37 19.90
N LEU A 97 19.30 9.47 19.15
CA LEU A 97 19.15 9.44 17.70
C LEU A 97 20.34 8.82 16.98
N LEU A 98 21.57 9.17 17.41
CA LEU A 98 22.78 8.62 16.80
C LEU A 98 22.89 7.11 17.06
N LYS A 99 22.58 6.67 18.28
CA LYS A 99 22.54 5.24 18.63
C LYS A 99 21.53 4.50 17.77
N TYR A 100 20.29 5.00 17.69
CA TYR A 100 19.24 4.41 16.87
C TYR A 100 19.65 4.32 15.39
N ARG A 101 20.20 5.38 14.82
CA ARG A 101 20.66 5.39 13.41
C ARG A 101 21.79 4.41 13.17
N TYR A 102 22.72 4.28 14.12
CA TYR A 102 23.80 3.32 14.01
C TYR A 102 23.28 1.86 14.12
N GLU A 103 22.34 1.61 15.04
CA GLU A 103 21.69 0.29 15.14
C GLU A 103 20.97 -0.09 13.84
N GLN A 104 20.25 0.86 13.22
CA GLN A 104 19.60 0.64 11.91
C GLN A 104 20.63 0.35 10.80
N LEU A 105 21.71 1.13 10.75
CA LEU A 105 22.79 0.92 9.78
C LEU A 105 23.43 -0.46 9.98
N TYR A 106 23.76 -0.80 11.21
CA TYR A 106 24.38 -2.09 11.57
C TYR A 106 23.50 -3.28 11.20
N VAL A 107 22.19 -3.19 11.49
CA VAL A 107 21.21 -4.21 11.11
C VAL A 107 21.12 -4.34 9.59
N ASN A 108 20.95 -3.22 8.87
CA ASN A 108 20.81 -3.23 7.41
C ASN A 108 22.06 -3.74 6.68
N GLU A 109 23.26 -3.51 7.23
CA GLU A 109 24.52 -3.94 6.60
C GLU A 109 24.88 -5.41 6.94
N ARG A 110 24.38 -5.95 8.04
CA ARG A 110 24.79 -7.26 8.55
C ARG A 110 23.70 -8.31 8.59
N LEU A 111 22.45 -7.89 8.56
CA LEU A 111 21.33 -8.83 8.47
C LEU A 111 21.17 -9.21 6.99
N ASP A 112 21.58 -10.45 6.67
CA ASP A 112 21.16 -11.05 5.41
C ASP A 112 19.67 -11.38 5.53
N THR A 113 18.85 -10.55 4.89
CA THR A 113 17.39 -10.74 4.82
C THR A 113 16.97 -11.52 3.58
N ALA A 114 17.92 -11.96 2.76
CA ALA A 114 17.66 -12.79 1.61
C ALA A 114 17.42 -14.23 2.07
N VAL A 115 16.16 -14.58 2.29
CA VAL A 115 15.76 -15.96 2.57
C VAL A 115 15.58 -16.67 1.24
N SER A 116 16.42 -17.69 0.96
CA SER A 116 16.31 -18.50 -0.25
C SER A 116 15.10 -19.46 -0.18
N ASP A 117 14.65 -19.95 -1.32
CA ASP A 117 13.58 -20.94 -1.35
C ASP A 117 14.05 -22.26 -0.70
N GLU A 118 15.34 -22.61 -0.79
CA GLU A 118 15.95 -23.77 -0.10
C GLU A 118 15.90 -23.62 1.43
N ASP A 119 16.14 -22.41 1.96
CA ASP A 119 16.00 -22.14 3.39
C ASP A 119 14.55 -22.30 3.85
N ILE A 120 13.58 -21.85 3.03
CA ILE A 120 12.16 -22.01 3.30
C ILE A 120 11.77 -23.49 3.35
N GLU A 121 12.18 -24.28 2.34
CA GLU A 121 11.92 -25.72 2.29
C GLU A 121 12.51 -26.44 3.50
N THR A 122 13.76 -26.12 3.84
CA THR A 122 14.47 -26.71 4.98
C THR A 122 13.76 -26.37 6.30
N TYR A 123 13.39 -25.11 6.49
CA TYR A 123 12.65 -24.66 7.68
C TYR A 123 11.28 -25.32 7.78
N TYR A 124 10.54 -25.39 6.67
CA TYR A 124 9.23 -26.04 6.62
C TYR A 124 9.33 -27.52 6.99
N ALA A 125 10.27 -28.27 6.39
CA ALA A 125 10.47 -29.69 6.67
C ALA A 125 10.85 -29.95 8.13
N ALA A 126 11.69 -29.10 8.72
CA ALA A 126 12.12 -29.21 10.12
C ALA A 126 11.01 -28.82 11.12
N ASN A 127 9.99 -28.08 10.69
CA ASN A 127 8.95 -27.53 11.57
C ASN A 127 7.53 -27.91 11.15
N ILE A 128 7.36 -29.02 10.45
CA ILE A 128 6.09 -29.38 9.78
C ILE A 128 4.87 -29.37 10.71
N SER A 129 5.04 -29.76 11.97
CA SER A 129 3.98 -29.74 12.99
C SER A 129 3.47 -28.34 13.37
N ARG A 130 4.19 -27.29 13.01
CA ARG A 130 3.78 -25.89 13.25
C ARG A 130 2.83 -25.35 12.16
N PHE A 131 2.71 -26.07 11.06
CA PHE A 131 1.93 -25.68 9.88
C PHE A 131 0.62 -26.47 9.76
N GLU A 132 0.04 -26.87 10.91
CA GLU A 132 -1.29 -27.45 10.92
C GLU A 132 -2.36 -26.41 10.57
N LEU A 133 -3.27 -26.76 9.67
CA LEU A 133 -4.32 -25.84 9.18
C LEU A 133 -5.45 -25.72 10.20
N PRO A 134 -5.77 -24.52 10.68
CA PRO A 134 -6.96 -24.29 11.52
C PRO A 134 -8.26 -24.35 10.73
N ARG A 135 -8.22 -24.16 9.42
CA ARG A 135 -9.34 -24.25 8.47
C ARG A 135 -8.83 -24.80 7.13
N PRO A 136 -9.73 -25.38 6.32
CA PRO A 136 -9.33 -25.86 5.00
C PRO A 136 -8.75 -24.76 4.13
N VAL A 137 -7.76 -25.11 3.30
CA VAL A 137 -7.27 -24.28 2.20
C VAL A 137 -7.61 -24.92 0.88
N VAL A 138 -7.87 -24.12 -0.12
CA VAL A 138 -8.36 -24.56 -1.42
C VAL A 138 -7.60 -23.86 -2.56
N LYS A 139 -7.46 -24.58 -3.69
CA LYS A 139 -7.31 -23.97 -5.01
C LYS A 139 -8.68 -23.92 -5.65
N ALA A 140 -9.06 -22.82 -6.26
CA ALA A 140 -10.43 -22.66 -6.77
C ALA A 140 -10.49 -21.70 -7.97
N ARG A 141 -11.49 -21.90 -8.80
CA ARG A 141 -11.99 -20.92 -9.78
C ARG A 141 -13.41 -20.52 -9.38
N TYR A 142 -13.65 -19.22 -9.31
CA TYR A 142 -14.93 -18.64 -8.96
C TYR A 142 -15.40 -17.70 -10.06
N LEU A 143 -16.70 -17.77 -10.39
CA LEU A 143 -17.35 -16.78 -11.24
C LEU A 143 -18.75 -16.44 -10.74
N ARG A 144 -19.17 -15.23 -11.05
CA ARG A 144 -20.53 -14.75 -10.85
C ARG A 144 -21.09 -14.31 -12.20
N ILE A 145 -22.20 -14.92 -12.64
CA ILE A 145 -22.74 -14.76 -13.98
C ILE A 145 -24.27 -14.81 -13.97
N ALA A 146 -24.94 -14.22 -14.98
CA ALA A 146 -26.38 -14.38 -15.14
C ALA A 146 -26.76 -15.86 -15.25
N ALA A 147 -27.81 -16.29 -14.51
CA ALA A 147 -28.23 -17.68 -14.46
C ALA A 147 -28.67 -18.26 -15.82
N ASP A 148 -29.15 -17.39 -16.71
CA ASP A 148 -29.58 -17.73 -18.08
C ASP A 148 -28.49 -17.51 -19.13
N SER A 149 -27.25 -17.27 -18.70
CA SER A 149 -26.12 -17.07 -19.61
C SER A 149 -25.89 -18.31 -20.47
N PRO A 150 -25.89 -18.19 -21.82
CA PRO A 150 -25.71 -19.33 -22.72
C PRO A 150 -24.30 -19.93 -22.67
N VAL A 151 -23.34 -19.21 -22.10
CA VAL A 151 -21.95 -19.67 -21.98
C VAL A 151 -21.67 -20.43 -20.67
N LEU A 152 -22.53 -20.30 -19.65
CA LEU A 152 -22.33 -20.91 -18.34
C LEU A 152 -22.11 -22.44 -18.44
N PRO A 153 -22.89 -23.23 -19.19
CA PRO A 153 -22.67 -24.67 -19.30
C PRO A 153 -21.32 -25.02 -19.91
N LYS A 154 -20.85 -24.22 -20.89
CA LYS A 154 -19.54 -24.40 -21.52
C LYS A 154 -18.41 -24.08 -20.56
N ILE A 155 -18.53 -22.97 -19.81
CA ILE A 155 -17.54 -22.60 -18.80
C ILE A 155 -17.45 -23.72 -17.75
N ARG A 156 -18.56 -24.18 -17.18
CA ARG A 156 -18.58 -25.28 -16.18
C ARG A 156 -17.85 -26.52 -16.68
N LYS A 157 -18.15 -26.99 -17.90
CA LYS A 157 -17.50 -28.16 -18.46
C LYS A 157 -15.98 -27.98 -18.55
N LYS A 158 -15.52 -26.79 -18.94
CA LYS A 158 -14.11 -26.50 -19.12
C LYS A 158 -13.36 -26.23 -17.81
N MET A 159 -14.00 -25.63 -16.81
CA MET A 159 -13.41 -25.37 -15.49
C MET A 159 -12.99 -26.63 -14.73
N SER A 160 -13.61 -27.78 -15.01
CA SER A 160 -13.30 -29.07 -14.39
C SER A 160 -12.48 -30.01 -15.31
N SER A 161 -11.93 -29.49 -16.39
CA SER A 161 -11.07 -30.25 -17.30
C SER A 161 -9.64 -30.33 -16.78
N ASP A 162 -8.99 -31.44 -17.03
CA ASP A 162 -7.55 -31.63 -16.77
C ASP A 162 -6.67 -31.08 -17.91
N GLN A 163 -7.29 -30.57 -18.99
CA GLN A 163 -6.58 -30.04 -20.13
C GLN A 163 -6.32 -28.55 -19.98
N VAL A 164 -5.06 -28.14 -20.01
CA VAL A 164 -4.66 -26.72 -19.86
C VAL A 164 -5.40 -25.82 -20.86
N GLN A 165 -5.58 -26.26 -22.11
CA GLN A 165 -6.28 -25.46 -23.11
C GLN A 165 -7.75 -25.23 -22.76
N ASP A 166 -8.42 -26.21 -22.17
CA ASP A 166 -9.82 -26.05 -21.72
C ASP A 166 -9.92 -25.06 -20.55
N LEU A 167 -8.95 -25.10 -19.65
CA LEU A 167 -8.88 -24.15 -18.53
C LEU A 167 -8.66 -22.72 -19.02
N LEU A 168 -7.74 -22.49 -19.94
CA LEU A 168 -7.51 -21.19 -20.58
C LEU A 168 -8.76 -20.67 -21.32
N ASP A 169 -9.45 -21.57 -22.02
CA ASP A 169 -10.70 -21.23 -22.69
C ASP A 169 -11.83 -20.90 -21.69
N ALA A 170 -11.90 -21.61 -20.54
CA ALA A 170 -12.84 -21.30 -19.46
C ALA A 170 -12.59 -19.92 -18.89
N ASP A 171 -11.32 -19.61 -18.60
CA ASP A 171 -10.89 -18.32 -18.05
C ASP A 171 -11.21 -17.18 -19.04
N SER A 172 -10.92 -17.35 -20.33
CA SER A 172 -11.24 -16.37 -21.38
C SER A 172 -12.75 -16.12 -21.50
N LEU A 173 -13.55 -17.19 -21.48
CA LEU A 173 -15.01 -17.09 -21.53
C LEU A 173 -15.58 -16.44 -20.26
N ALA A 174 -15.05 -16.81 -19.08
CA ALA A 174 -15.46 -16.23 -17.81
C ALA A 174 -15.10 -14.74 -17.74
N TYR A 175 -13.89 -14.38 -18.12
CA TYR A 175 -13.42 -12.99 -18.14
C TYR A 175 -14.28 -12.08 -19.03
N SER A 176 -14.72 -12.60 -20.19
CA SER A 176 -15.53 -11.84 -21.16
C SER A 176 -17.02 -11.75 -20.83
N SER A 177 -17.55 -12.70 -20.04
CA SER A 177 -19.01 -12.88 -19.90
C SER A 177 -19.52 -12.85 -18.47
N ALA A 178 -18.64 -13.02 -17.46
CA ALA A 178 -19.05 -13.01 -16.06
C ALA A 178 -19.10 -11.58 -15.49
N LEU A 179 -19.95 -11.37 -14.51
CA LEU A 179 -19.98 -10.15 -13.71
C LEU A 179 -18.77 -10.04 -12.78
N LYS A 180 -18.25 -11.18 -12.34
CA LYS A 180 -17.01 -11.33 -11.58
C LYS A 180 -16.37 -12.67 -11.92
N PHE A 181 -15.05 -12.67 -12.07
CA PHE A 181 -14.24 -13.87 -12.21
C PHE A 181 -12.98 -13.74 -11.33
N THR A 182 -12.68 -14.79 -10.58
CA THR A 182 -11.48 -14.85 -9.73
C THR A 182 -10.93 -16.28 -9.80
N THR A 183 -9.62 -16.41 -9.95
CA THR A 183 -8.95 -17.72 -9.91
C THR A 183 -7.84 -17.73 -8.88
N TRP A 184 -7.77 -18.83 -8.13
CA TRP A 184 -6.71 -19.20 -7.20
C TRP A 184 -6.11 -20.56 -7.63
N GLU A 185 -5.95 -20.77 -8.92
CA GLU A 185 -5.40 -22.02 -9.45
C GLU A 185 -3.95 -22.23 -9.05
N ASN A 186 -3.18 -21.15 -9.08
CA ASN A 186 -1.73 -21.16 -8.79
C ASN A 186 -1.41 -20.73 -7.36
N SER A 187 -2.42 -20.65 -6.49
CA SER A 187 -2.22 -20.24 -5.10
C SER A 187 -3.25 -20.87 -4.17
N TRP A 188 -2.81 -21.34 -3.03
CA TRP A 188 -3.68 -21.79 -1.97
C TRP A 188 -4.31 -20.59 -1.25
N VAL A 189 -5.60 -20.67 -0.97
CA VAL A 189 -6.32 -19.66 -0.17
C VAL A 189 -7.15 -20.31 0.92
N ASP A 190 -7.30 -19.64 2.06
CA ASP A 190 -8.21 -20.07 3.12
C ASP A 190 -9.64 -20.11 2.55
N VAL A 191 -10.36 -21.18 2.84
CA VAL A 191 -11.74 -21.36 2.38
C VAL A 191 -12.67 -20.21 2.77
N ALA A 192 -12.35 -19.46 3.83
CA ALA A 192 -13.08 -18.25 4.20
C ALA A 192 -12.94 -17.13 3.14
N SER A 193 -11.86 -17.13 2.36
CA SER A 193 -11.71 -16.20 1.22
C SER A 193 -12.67 -16.57 0.09
N LEU A 194 -12.80 -17.84 -0.22
CA LEU A 194 -13.82 -18.34 -1.15
C LEU A 194 -15.24 -18.06 -0.65
N ALA A 195 -15.51 -18.28 0.64
CA ALA A 195 -16.82 -18.04 1.25
C ALA A 195 -17.27 -16.58 1.16
N ARG A 196 -16.34 -15.62 1.28
CA ARG A 196 -16.62 -14.18 1.07
C ARG A 196 -17.12 -13.88 -0.33
N GLU A 197 -16.67 -14.60 -1.34
CA GLU A 197 -17.17 -14.43 -2.71
C GLU A 197 -18.63 -14.84 -2.86
N PHE A 198 -19.06 -15.82 -2.06
CA PHE A 198 -20.46 -16.25 -1.99
C PHE A 198 -21.31 -15.42 -1.02
N GLY A 199 -20.72 -14.48 -0.30
CA GLY A 199 -21.41 -13.66 0.70
C GLY A 199 -21.87 -14.43 1.93
N THR A 200 -21.18 -15.53 2.28
CA THR A 200 -21.53 -16.42 3.40
C THR A 200 -20.30 -16.83 4.21
N ASP A 201 -20.51 -17.64 5.25
CA ASP A 201 -19.43 -18.20 6.05
C ASP A 201 -18.86 -19.50 5.43
N TYR A 202 -17.66 -19.90 5.90
CA TYR A 202 -16.97 -21.05 5.34
C TYR A 202 -17.66 -22.40 5.65
N VAL A 203 -18.37 -22.51 6.77
CA VAL A 203 -19.09 -23.73 7.15
C VAL A 203 -20.23 -23.97 6.17
N SER A 204 -20.96 -22.90 5.83
CA SER A 204 -22.02 -22.92 4.82
C SER A 204 -21.49 -23.33 3.46
N VAL A 205 -20.36 -22.72 3.01
CA VAL A 205 -19.73 -23.08 1.73
C VAL A 205 -19.29 -24.54 1.71
N MET A 206 -18.65 -25.03 2.77
CA MET A 206 -18.23 -26.43 2.88
C MET A 206 -19.44 -27.38 2.85
N SER A 207 -20.54 -27.01 3.49
CA SER A 207 -21.78 -27.84 3.51
C SER A 207 -22.47 -27.93 2.13
N MET A 208 -22.28 -26.91 1.28
CA MET A 208 -22.85 -26.86 -0.08
C MET A 208 -21.96 -27.54 -1.12
N MET A 209 -20.71 -27.78 -0.84
CA MET A 209 -19.76 -28.37 -1.79
C MET A 209 -20.18 -29.81 -2.14
N ARG A 210 -20.27 -30.10 -3.44
CA ARG A 210 -20.58 -31.43 -3.98
C ARG A 210 -19.65 -31.73 -5.16
N GLY A 211 -18.78 -32.71 -5.00
CA GLY A 211 -17.83 -33.11 -6.05
C GLY A 211 -16.92 -31.96 -6.52
N GLY A 212 -16.47 -31.11 -5.59
CA GLY A 212 -15.66 -29.94 -5.89
C GLY A 212 -16.44 -28.71 -6.39
N TRP A 213 -17.76 -28.82 -6.58
CA TRP A 213 -18.60 -27.70 -7.02
C TRP A 213 -19.36 -27.05 -5.88
N ILE A 214 -19.45 -25.73 -5.96
CA ILE A 214 -20.31 -24.90 -5.12
C ILE A 214 -21.10 -24.00 -6.07
N GLU A 215 -22.43 -23.96 -5.91
CA GLU A 215 -23.29 -23.15 -6.75
C GLU A 215 -24.44 -22.56 -5.95
N ILE A 216 -24.67 -21.25 -6.09
CA ILE A 216 -25.78 -20.53 -5.48
C ILE A 216 -26.34 -19.56 -6.51
N THR A 217 -27.65 -19.60 -6.71
CA THR A 217 -28.36 -18.61 -7.53
C THR A 217 -29.14 -17.68 -6.60
N ASP A 218 -28.91 -16.38 -6.72
CA ASP A 218 -29.60 -15.37 -5.93
C ASP A 218 -30.99 -15.01 -6.53
N SER A 219 -31.75 -14.19 -5.78
CA SER A 219 -33.09 -13.73 -6.20
C SER A 219 -33.07 -12.85 -7.44
N MET A 220 -31.92 -12.27 -7.79
CA MET A 220 -31.72 -11.48 -9.00
C MET A 220 -31.34 -12.32 -10.23
N ARG A 221 -31.46 -13.64 -10.12
CA ARG A 221 -31.06 -14.59 -11.16
C ARG A 221 -29.59 -14.49 -11.56
N VAL A 222 -28.72 -14.20 -10.58
CA VAL A 222 -27.28 -14.26 -10.75
C VAL A 222 -26.77 -15.53 -10.04
N THR A 223 -26.03 -16.34 -10.76
CA THR A 223 -25.42 -17.56 -10.27
C THR A 223 -23.96 -17.30 -9.90
N SER A 224 -23.60 -17.61 -8.65
CA SER A 224 -22.23 -17.72 -8.18
C SER A 224 -21.82 -19.18 -8.24
N VAL A 225 -20.74 -19.49 -8.94
CA VAL A 225 -20.23 -20.85 -9.15
C VAL A 225 -18.76 -20.89 -8.79
N ALA A 226 -18.35 -21.92 -8.06
CA ALA A 226 -16.94 -22.24 -7.89
C ALA A 226 -16.67 -23.72 -8.20
N TYR A 227 -15.50 -23.98 -8.75
CA TYR A 227 -14.90 -25.30 -8.84
C TYR A 227 -13.62 -25.35 -8.02
N VAL A 228 -13.50 -26.34 -7.16
CA VAL A 228 -12.40 -26.56 -6.22
C VAL A 228 -11.72 -27.88 -6.62
N PRO A 229 -10.65 -27.83 -7.47
CA PRO A 229 -9.92 -29.04 -7.87
C PRO A 229 -9.11 -29.63 -6.72
N GLU A 230 -8.57 -28.79 -5.85
CA GLU A 230 -7.69 -29.21 -4.76
C GLU A 230 -8.12 -28.57 -3.42
N MET A 231 -8.05 -29.36 -2.36
CA MET A 231 -8.37 -28.94 -1.01
C MET A 231 -7.53 -29.71 0.00
N VAL A 232 -7.00 -29.00 0.99
CA VAL A 232 -6.39 -29.60 2.19
C VAL A 232 -7.26 -29.27 3.39
N GLN A 233 -7.57 -30.28 4.20
CA GLN A 233 -8.52 -30.17 5.31
C GLN A 233 -7.94 -29.44 6.52
N ALA A 234 -8.82 -28.94 7.40
CA ALA A 234 -8.42 -28.52 8.74
C ALA A 234 -7.81 -29.70 9.51
N GLY A 235 -6.75 -29.43 10.28
CA GLY A 235 -5.99 -30.44 11.01
C GLY A 235 -4.91 -31.15 10.17
N GLU A 236 -4.90 -30.94 8.85
CA GLU A 236 -3.80 -31.43 8.00
C GLU A 236 -2.68 -30.39 7.88
N THR A 237 -1.50 -30.82 7.43
CA THR A 237 -0.36 -29.92 7.21
C THR A 237 -0.64 -29.02 6.01
N ALA A 238 -0.46 -27.72 6.19
CA ALA A 238 -0.60 -26.74 5.14
C ALA A 238 0.43 -26.97 4.01
N PRO A 239 0.09 -26.84 2.74
CA PRO A 239 1.04 -26.91 1.64
C PRO A 239 2.16 -25.88 1.80
N LEU A 240 3.40 -26.23 1.42
CA LEU A 240 4.54 -25.32 1.49
C LEU A 240 4.25 -23.97 0.80
N GLU A 241 3.67 -24.02 -0.39
CA GLU A 241 3.29 -22.84 -1.18
C GLU A 241 2.38 -21.87 -0.41
N TYR A 242 1.49 -22.41 0.46
CA TYR A 242 0.63 -21.60 1.32
C TYR A 242 1.42 -20.92 2.45
N CYS A 243 2.45 -21.59 2.95
CA CYS A 243 3.26 -21.16 4.09
C CYS A 243 4.44 -20.25 3.71
N MET A 244 4.86 -20.23 2.43
CA MET A 244 6.09 -19.55 1.99
C MET A 244 6.17 -18.10 2.45
N SER A 245 5.07 -17.34 2.34
CA SER A 245 5.05 -15.93 2.75
C SER A 245 5.10 -15.74 4.28
N GLN A 246 4.70 -16.74 5.05
CA GLN A 246 4.77 -16.71 6.51
C GLN A 246 6.16 -17.11 7.02
N ILE A 247 6.86 -17.96 6.27
CA ILE A 247 8.21 -18.42 6.61
C ILE A 247 9.26 -17.35 6.25
N ARG A 248 9.06 -16.67 5.13
CA ARG A 248 9.92 -15.56 4.68
C ARG A 248 9.73 -14.31 5.51
#